data_d4f7a52c7c9b1e57e4f095566a133ce4
#
_entry.id   d4f7a52c7c9b1e57e4f095566a133ce4
#
_cell.length_a   1.000
_cell.length_b   1.000
_cell.length_c   1.000
_cell.angle_alpha   90.00
_cell.angle_beta   90.00
_cell.angle_gamma   90.00
#
_symmetry.space_group_name_H-M   'P 1'
#
loop_
_entity.id
_entity.type
_entity.pdbx_description
1 polymer ?
#
loop_
_entity_poly.entity_id
_entity_poly.type
_entity_poly.pdbx_seq_one_letter_code
_entity_poly.pdbx_strand_id
1 'polypeptide(L)'
;MKNKGFWKIGFILILLILILLVGFVAFLFGKGELNFDSIFKNEQQVLVEEENIVTPTPNLISEIQAIKEAVYKKTGLTSGNADVTVDKYTSTHAKGGVKEKEAVGGAYFIAAKLNDKWICVYDGQSQPTCEQIEPYDFPIELVPECLDSSNQVVER
;
A
#
# COMPACT_ATOMS: atom_id res chain seq x y z
N MET A 1 -3.09 38.47 57.07
CA MET A 1 -3.12 39.43 55.92
C MET A 1 -2.75 38.65 54.67
N LYS A 2 -3.72 38.38 53.80
CA LYS A 2 -3.50 37.61 52.55
C LYS A 2 -2.87 38.51 51.51
N ASN A 3 -1.66 38.16 50.99
CA ASN A 3 -0.91 38.86 49.96
C ASN A 3 -1.64 38.82 48.61
N LYS A 4 -2.63 39.69 48.42
CA LYS A 4 -3.33 39.84 47.13
C LYS A 4 -2.47 40.45 46.01
N GLY A 5 -1.25 40.92 46.33
CA GLY A 5 -0.33 41.51 45.33
C GLY A 5 0.48 40.46 44.55
N PHE A 6 0.84 39.35 45.18
CA PHE A 6 1.71 38.35 44.59
C PHE A 6 1.02 37.59 43.42
N TRP A 7 -0.26 37.35 43.52
CA TRP A 7 -1.04 36.69 42.47
C TRP A 7 -1.15 37.55 41.19
N LYS A 8 -1.31 38.88 41.33
CA LYS A 8 -1.38 39.75 40.17
C LYS A 8 -0.07 39.78 39.39
N ILE A 9 1.06 39.77 40.06
CA ILE A 9 2.38 39.76 39.41
C ILE A 9 2.61 38.43 38.68
N GLY A 10 2.25 37.29 39.27
CA GLY A 10 2.31 35.98 38.62
C GLY A 10 1.44 35.89 37.36
N PHE A 11 0.23 36.42 37.41
CA PHE A 11 -0.67 36.42 36.26
C PHE A 11 -0.16 37.28 35.09
N ILE A 12 0.44 38.44 35.40
CA ILE A 12 1.04 39.34 34.40
C ILE A 12 2.26 38.65 33.75
N LEU A 13 3.08 37.98 34.51
CA LEU A 13 4.23 37.22 33.99
C LEU A 13 3.83 36.05 33.04
N ILE A 14 2.78 35.33 33.42
CA ILE A 14 2.25 34.24 32.56
C ILE A 14 1.71 34.80 31.25
N LEU A 15 1.01 35.93 31.31
CA LEU A 15 0.42 36.60 30.14
C LEU A 15 1.51 37.11 29.19
N LEU A 16 2.61 37.65 29.72
CA LEU A 16 3.76 38.09 28.94
C LEU A 16 4.46 36.92 28.27
N ILE A 17 4.61 35.76 28.94
CA ILE A 17 5.21 34.56 28.35
C ILE A 17 4.33 34.02 27.22
N LEU A 18 2.98 34.03 27.39
CA LEU A 18 2.06 33.61 26.36
C LEU A 18 2.13 34.51 25.11
N ILE A 19 2.22 35.84 25.28
CA ILE A 19 2.36 36.78 24.16
C ILE A 19 3.72 36.50 23.41
N LEU A 20 4.80 36.29 24.15
CA LEU A 20 6.10 35.96 23.54
C LEU A 20 6.06 34.64 22.78
N LEU A 21 5.40 33.61 23.31
CA LEU A 21 5.23 32.33 22.62
C LEU A 21 4.41 32.47 21.32
N VAL A 22 3.29 33.19 21.37
CA VAL A 22 2.45 33.44 20.18
C VAL A 22 3.23 34.27 19.15
N GLY A 23 3.97 35.29 19.60
CA GLY A 23 4.81 36.10 18.70
C GLY A 23 5.96 35.30 18.09
N PHE A 24 6.56 34.37 18.83
CA PHE A 24 7.60 33.51 18.33
C PHE A 24 7.09 32.49 17.31
N VAL A 25 5.90 31.90 17.58
CA VAL A 25 5.25 31.02 16.61
C VAL A 25 4.90 31.79 15.33
N ALA A 26 4.29 32.98 15.46
CA ALA A 26 3.99 33.84 14.31
C ALA A 26 5.26 34.27 13.54
N PHE A 27 6.38 34.48 14.23
CA PHE A 27 7.66 34.78 13.60
C PHE A 27 8.24 33.59 12.83
N LEU A 28 8.09 32.36 13.34
CA LEU A 28 8.50 31.14 12.65
C LEU A 28 7.64 30.86 11.41
N PHE A 29 6.33 31.15 11.50
CA PHE A 29 5.41 31.00 10.36
C PHE A 29 5.41 32.22 9.42
N GLY A 30 5.79 33.40 9.93
CA GLY A 30 5.80 34.65 9.15
C GLY A 30 7.06 34.88 8.30
N LYS A 31 8.14 34.14 8.52
CA LYS A 31 9.24 34.04 7.54
C LYS A 31 8.83 33.02 6.48
N GLY A 32 7.85 33.42 5.67
CA GLY A 32 7.27 32.64 4.59
C GLY A 32 8.31 32.05 3.67
N GLU A 33 8.75 30.83 3.96
CA GLU A 33 9.37 29.87 3.04
C GLU A 33 9.28 28.45 3.57
N LEU A 34 8.15 28.08 4.14
CA LEU A 34 7.73 26.69 4.04
C LEU A 34 6.85 26.61 2.79
N ASN A 35 7.52 26.59 1.66
CA ASN A 35 6.90 26.29 0.38
C ASN A 35 6.54 24.82 0.42
N PHE A 36 5.34 24.53 0.92
CA PHE A 36 4.77 23.18 0.99
C PHE A 36 4.75 22.53 -0.41
N ASP A 37 4.66 23.35 -1.47
CA ASP A 37 4.73 22.88 -2.85
C ASP A 37 6.12 22.32 -3.21
N SER A 38 7.18 22.72 -2.52
CA SER A 38 8.53 22.19 -2.79
C SER A 38 8.77 20.85 -2.09
N ILE A 39 8.08 20.57 -0.99
CA ILE A 39 8.21 19.30 -0.28
C ILE A 39 7.48 18.19 -1.06
N PHE A 40 6.30 18.47 -1.60
CA PHE A 40 5.59 17.52 -2.44
C PHE A 40 6.15 17.39 -3.87
N LYS A 41 6.85 18.44 -4.40
CA LYS A 41 7.53 18.33 -5.69
C LYS A 41 8.83 17.54 -5.64
N ASN A 42 9.50 17.47 -4.50
CA ASN A 42 10.78 16.78 -4.41
C ASN A 42 10.64 15.26 -4.18
N GLU A 43 9.45 14.79 -3.79
CA GLU A 43 9.16 13.35 -3.70
C GLU A 43 8.70 12.76 -5.06
N GLN A 44 8.39 13.64 -6.04
CA GLN A 44 8.05 13.21 -7.40
C GLN A 44 9.21 13.36 -8.40
N GLN A 45 10.40 13.81 -8.00
CA GLN A 45 11.57 13.96 -8.90
C GLN A 45 12.64 12.88 -8.75
N VAL A 46 12.43 11.87 -7.94
CA VAL A 46 13.24 10.65 -7.98
C VAL A 46 12.42 9.58 -8.66
N LEU A 47 12.77 9.32 -9.92
CA LEU A 47 12.19 8.35 -10.85
C LEU A 47 10.99 8.86 -11.69
N VAL A 48 11.16 9.97 -12.39
CA VAL A 48 10.61 10.08 -13.73
C VAL A 48 11.72 9.68 -14.71
N GLU A 49 12.10 8.41 -14.65
CA GLU A 49 12.35 7.67 -15.86
C GLU A 49 11.03 7.70 -16.63
N GLU A 50 11.05 8.22 -17.81
CA GLU A 50 9.98 8.41 -18.77
C GLU A 50 8.94 7.29 -18.66
N GLU A 51 7.98 7.41 -17.76
CA GLU A 51 6.79 6.57 -17.78
C GLU A 51 5.97 7.08 -18.97
N ASN A 52 6.33 6.51 -20.12
CA ASN A 52 5.48 6.47 -21.29
C ASN A 52 4.07 6.22 -20.74
N ILE A 53 3.18 7.20 -20.84
CA ILE A 53 1.76 6.98 -20.63
C ILE A 53 1.34 6.03 -21.75
N VAL A 54 1.63 4.75 -21.55
CA VAL A 54 1.14 3.68 -22.37
C VAL A 54 -0.35 3.65 -22.09
N THR A 55 -1.12 4.29 -22.94
CA THR A 55 -2.56 4.03 -23.03
C THR A 55 -2.69 2.50 -23.00
N PRO A 56 -3.34 1.89 -21.97
CA PRO A 56 -3.34 0.46 -21.82
C PRO A 56 -3.88 -0.16 -23.10
N THR A 57 -3.04 -0.94 -23.76
CA THR A 57 -3.42 -1.63 -24.99
C THR A 57 -4.66 -2.47 -24.68
N PRO A 58 -5.64 -2.60 -25.55
CA PRO A 58 -6.85 -3.41 -25.31
C PRO A 58 -6.54 -4.82 -24.79
N ASN A 59 -5.41 -5.39 -25.18
CA ASN A 59 -4.90 -6.68 -24.71
C ASN A 59 -4.54 -6.64 -23.21
N LEU A 60 -3.95 -5.56 -22.73
CA LEU A 60 -3.57 -5.41 -21.31
C LEU A 60 -4.81 -5.39 -20.40
N ILE A 61 -5.84 -4.66 -20.79
CA ILE A 61 -7.10 -4.59 -20.03
C ILE A 61 -7.75 -5.97 -19.95
N SER A 62 -7.75 -6.71 -21.07
CA SER A 62 -8.33 -8.06 -21.11
C SER A 62 -7.55 -9.07 -20.25
N GLU A 63 -6.22 -8.99 -20.20
CA GLU A 63 -5.39 -9.84 -19.35
C GLU A 63 -5.65 -9.57 -17.85
N ILE A 64 -5.65 -8.31 -17.44
CA ILE A 64 -5.96 -7.94 -16.06
C ILE A 64 -7.36 -8.41 -15.66
N GLN A 65 -8.34 -8.27 -16.54
CA GLN A 65 -9.69 -8.74 -16.29
C GLN A 65 -9.76 -10.26 -16.14
N ALA A 66 -9.06 -11.00 -16.99
CA ALA A 66 -8.98 -12.46 -16.91
C ALA A 66 -8.30 -12.95 -15.60
N ILE A 67 -7.26 -12.23 -15.13
CA ILE A 67 -6.65 -12.50 -13.83
C ILE A 67 -7.68 -12.30 -12.70
N LYS A 68 -8.39 -11.17 -12.69
CA LYS A 68 -9.42 -10.88 -11.68
C LYS A 68 -10.51 -11.92 -11.66
N GLU A 69 -10.98 -12.36 -12.81
CA GLU A 69 -11.98 -13.41 -12.94
C GLU A 69 -11.50 -14.75 -12.38
N ALA A 70 -10.23 -15.10 -12.60
CA ALA A 70 -9.63 -16.30 -12.01
C ALA A 70 -9.60 -16.23 -10.48
N VAL A 71 -9.31 -15.05 -9.91
CA VAL A 71 -9.33 -14.81 -8.46
C VAL A 71 -10.75 -14.92 -7.92
N TYR A 72 -11.73 -14.26 -8.52
CA TYR A 72 -13.14 -14.35 -8.12
C TYR A 72 -13.66 -15.79 -8.16
N LYS A 73 -13.29 -16.54 -9.21
CA LYS A 73 -13.67 -17.95 -9.33
C LYS A 73 -13.10 -18.81 -8.21
N LYS A 74 -11.84 -18.58 -7.80
CA LYS A 74 -11.16 -19.32 -6.72
C LYS A 74 -11.73 -19.00 -5.35
N THR A 75 -11.94 -17.71 -5.08
CA THR A 75 -12.39 -17.22 -3.77
C THR A 75 -13.90 -17.33 -3.55
N GLY A 76 -14.68 -17.50 -4.61
CA GLY A 76 -16.15 -17.42 -4.56
C GLY A 76 -16.68 -15.99 -4.42
N LEU A 77 -15.81 -15.00 -4.50
CA LEU A 77 -16.16 -13.58 -4.41
C LEU A 77 -16.61 -13.05 -5.78
N THR A 78 -17.12 -11.83 -5.79
CA THR A 78 -17.57 -11.13 -7.00
C THR A 78 -17.09 -9.68 -6.97
N SER A 79 -17.06 -9.01 -8.12
CA SER A 79 -16.76 -7.57 -8.19
C SER A 79 -17.76 -6.68 -7.42
N GLY A 80 -18.92 -7.24 -7.07
CA GLY A 80 -19.92 -6.55 -6.24
C GLY A 80 -19.53 -6.48 -4.77
N ASN A 81 -18.86 -7.51 -4.23
CA ASN A 81 -18.54 -7.64 -2.81
C ASN A 81 -17.05 -7.64 -2.48
N ALA A 82 -16.16 -7.65 -3.47
CA ALA A 82 -14.72 -7.59 -3.25
C ALA A 82 -13.98 -6.78 -4.31
N ASP A 83 -12.85 -6.23 -3.92
CA ASP A 83 -11.90 -5.55 -4.79
C ASP A 83 -10.68 -6.44 -5.00
N VAL A 84 -10.31 -6.63 -6.27
CA VAL A 84 -9.09 -7.35 -6.68
C VAL A 84 -8.15 -6.36 -7.37
N THR A 85 -6.94 -6.22 -6.84
CA THR A 85 -5.85 -5.43 -7.44
C THR A 85 -4.80 -6.37 -8.03
N VAL A 86 -4.26 -6.06 -9.20
CA VAL A 86 -3.13 -6.77 -9.79
C VAL A 86 -1.92 -5.87 -9.67
N ASP A 87 -0.98 -6.23 -8.78
CA ASP A 87 0.17 -5.38 -8.43
C ASP A 87 1.37 -5.65 -9.34
N LYS A 88 1.59 -6.91 -9.68
CA LYS A 88 2.64 -7.36 -10.59
C LYS A 88 2.11 -8.48 -11.49
N TYR A 89 2.49 -8.45 -12.75
CA TYR A 89 2.20 -9.56 -13.64
C TYR A 89 3.25 -9.64 -14.77
N THR A 90 3.37 -10.84 -15.32
CA THR A 90 4.15 -11.17 -16.53
C THR A 90 3.20 -11.77 -17.56
N SER A 91 3.70 -12.27 -18.66
CA SER A 91 2.89 -12.99 -19.64
C SER A 91 2.24 -14.27 -19.09
N THR A 92 2.78 -14.83 -18.00
CA THR A 92 2.39 -16.15 -17.46
C THR A 92 2.07 -16.17 -15.97
N HIS A 93 2.44 -15.14 -15.20
CA HIS A 93 2.26 -15.11 -13.75
C HIS A 93 1.76 -13.76 -13.28
N ALA A 94 0.98 -13.75 -12.20
CA ALA A 94 0.48 -12.54 -11.58
C ALA A 94 0.46 -12.66 -10.05
N LYS A 95 0.56 -11.49 -9.39
CA LYS A 95 0.43 -11.33 -7.94
C LYS A 95 -0.36 -10.06 -7.66
N GLY A 96 -1.16 -10.08 -6.63
CA GLY A 96 -1.95 -8.91 -6.23
C GLY A 96 -2.70 -9.12 -4.93
N GLY A 97 -3.64 -8.22 -4.65
CA GLY A 97 -4.47 -8.25 -3.46
C GLY A 97 -5.92 -8.60 -3.77
N VAL A 98 -6.58 -9.20 -2.79
CA VAL A 98 -8.03 -9.39 -2.78
C VAL A 98 -8.57 -8.98 -1.42
N LYS A 99 -9.60 -8.14 -1.42
CA LYS A 99 -10.21 -7.61 -0.20
C LYS A 99 -11.73 -7.55 -0.35
N GLU A 100 -12.45 -8.19 0.56
CA GLU A 100 -13.89 -7.99 0.68
C GLU A 100 -14.18 -6.57 1.16
N LYS A 101 -15.21 -5.93 0.62
CA LYS A 101 -15.51 -4.50 0.86
C LYS A 101 -15.78 -4.18 2.33
N GLU A 102 -16.36 -5.11 3.08
CA GLU A 102 -16.69 -4.94 4.49
C GLU A 102 -15.63 -5.54 5.45
N ALA A 103 -14.59 -6.19 4.90
CA ALA A 103 -13.54 -6.79 5.73
C ALA A 103 -12.52 -5.75 6.19
N VAL A 104 -12.03 -5.88 7.42
CA VAL A 104 -10.97 -5.05 7.99
C VAL A 104 -9.62 -5.34 7.33
N GLY A 105 -9.38 -6.61 6.95
CA GLY A 105 -8.16 -7.07 6.30
C GLY A 105 -8.41 -7.55 4.86
N GLY A 106 -7.33 -7.86 4.16
CA GLY A 106 -7.33 -8.48 2.85
C GLY A 106 -6.38 -9.66 2.80
N ALA A 107 -6.37 -10.38 1.70
CA ALA A 107 -5.43 -11.43 1.37
C ALA A 107 -4.66 -11.03 0.11
N TYR A 108 -3.54 -11.67 -0.13
CA TYR A 108 -2.92 -11.59 -1.45
C TYR A 108 -3.22 -12.85 -2.25
N PHE A 109 -3.09 -12.76 -3.55
CA PHE A 109 -3.19 -13.90 -4.44
C PHE A 109 -1.96 -14.03 -5.33
N ILE A 110 -1.72 -15.24 -5.81
CA ILE A 110 -0.85 -15.52 -6.94
C ILE A 110 -1.62 -16.32 -7.99
N ALA A 111 -1.38 -16.01 -9.25
CA ALA A 111 -2.04 -16.64 -10.38
C ALA A 111 -1.02 -17.04 -11.44
N ALA A 112 -1.31 -18.12 -12.14
CA ALA A 112 -0.52 -18.59 -13.26
C ALA A 112 -1.39 -18.78 -14.50
N LYS A 113 -0.81 -18.63 -15.70
CA LYS A 113 -1.46 -18.83 -16.97
C LYS A 113 -1.12 -20.21 -17.52
N LEU A 114 -2.09 -21.07 -17.64
CA LEU A 114 -1.95 -22.42 -18.22
C LEU A 114 -2.88 -22.55 -19.43
N ASN A 115 -2.33 -22.98 -20.57
CA ASN A 115 -3.10 -23.17 -21.82
C ASN A 115 -3.96 -21.92 -22.14
N ASP A 116 -3.34 -20.74 -22.07
CA ASP A 116 -3.95 -19.44 -22.30
C ASP A 116 -5.10 -19.05 -21.33
N LYS A 117 -5.22 -19.73 -20.20
CA LYS A 117 -6.22 -19.44 -19.17
C LYS A 117 -5.54 -19.10 -17.84
N TRP A 118 -5.96 -18.01 -17.24
CA TRP A 118 -5.52 -17.65 -15.89
C TRP A 118 -6.21 -18.54 -14.86
N ILE A 119 -5.43 -18.98 -13.87
CA ILE A 119 -5.91 -19.69 -12.68
C ILE A 119 -5.29 -19.04 -11.46
N CYS A 120 -6.10 -18.76 -10.44
CA CYS A 120 -5.61 -18.36 -9.14
C CYS A 120 -5.10 -19.62 -8.42
N VAL A 121 -3.79 -19.67 -8.20
CA VAL A 121 -3.12 -20.83 -7.56
C VAL A 121 -3.29 -20.76 -6.05
N TYR A 122 -3.11 -19.59 -5.48
CA TYR A 122 -3.21 -19.35 -4.04
C TYR A 122 -3.90 -18.01 -3.77
N ASP A 123 -4.67 -17.97 -2.69
CA ASP A 123 -5.19 -16.77 -2.03
C ASP A 123 -5.13 -16.98 -0.52
N GLY A 124 -4.65 -15.96 0.20
CA GLY A 124 -4.51 -16.05 1.65
C GLY A 124 -3.63 -14.96 2.24
N GLN A 125 -3.44 -15.03 3.56
CA GLN A 125 -2.62 -14.08 4.34
C GLN A 125 -1.26 -14.66 4.73
N SER A 126 -1.06 -15.99 4.60
CA SER A 126 0.20 -16.66 4.87
C SER A 126 0.92 -17.03 3.56
N GLN A 127 2.09 -17.64 3.64
CA GLN A 127 2.79 -18.15 2.46
C GLN A 127 2.06 -19.37 1.87
N PRO A 128 2.07 -19.55 0.53
CA PRO A 128 1.63 -20.79 -0.11
C PRO A 128 2.56 -21.94 0.27
N THR A 129 2.12 -23.18 0.15
CA THR A 129 3.03 -24.31 0.28
C THR A 129 3.92 -24.46 -0.96
N CYS A 130 5.14 -24.94 -0.79
CA CYS A 130 6.06 -25.17 -1.90
C CYS A 130 5.47 -26.18 -2.91
N GLU A 131 4.83 -27.23 -2.43
CA GLU A 131 4.10 -28.20 -3.26
C GLU A 131 3.00 -27.56 -4.11
N GLN A 132 2.28 -26.58 -3.55
CA GLN A 132 1.18 -25.91 -4.25
C GLN A 132 1.66 -25.06 -5.42
N ILE A 133 2.86 -24.48 -5.34
CA ILE A 133 3.41 -23.58 -6.37
C ILE A 133 4.37 -24.26 -7.34
N GLU A 134 4.93 -25.43 -6.97
CA GLU A 134 5.89 -26.19 -7.77
C GLU A 134 5.41 -26.44 -9.22
N PRO A 135 4.16 -26.84 -9.48
CA PRO A 135 3.69 -27.12 -10.84
C PRO A 135 3.62 -25.90 -11.78
N TYR A 136 3.77 -24.69 -11.24
CA TYR A 136 3.51 -23.44 -11.97
C TYR A 136 4.74 -22.60 -12.25
N ASP A 137 5.92 -23.03 -11.79
CA ASP A 137 7.21 -22.38 -12.05
C ASP A 137 7.21 -20.86 -11.78
N PHE A 138 6.69 -20.46 -10.63
CA PHE A 138 6.64 -19.04 -10.26
C PHE A 138 8.04 -18.43 -10.19
N PRO A 139 8.27 -17.24 -10.78
CA PRO A 139 9.50 -16.49 -10.58
C PRO A 139 9.73 -16.18 -9.09
N ILE A 140 10.99 -16.23 -8.63
CA ILE A 140 11.37 -15.94 -7.23
C ILE A 140 10.95 -14.51 -6.85
N GLU A 141 10.99 -13.56 -7.78
CA GLU A 141 10.60 -12.14 -7.56
C GLU A 141 9.11 -11.99 -7.25
N LEU A 142 8.28 -12.94 -7.66
CA LEU A 142 6.84 -12.95 -7.31
C LEU A 142 6.57 -13.75 -6.05
N VAL A 143 7.25 -14.88 -5.85
CA VAL A 143 7.08 -15.79 -4.72
C VAL A 143 8.45 -16.18 -4.17
N PRO A 144 9.11 -15.34 -3.34
CA PRO A 144 10.44 -15.63 -2.82
C PRO A 144 10.46 -16.72 -1.75
N GLU A 145 9.33 -16.98 -1.11
CA GLU A 145 9.21 -17.90 0.02
C GLU A 145 7.99 -18.80 -0.12
N CYS A 146 8.07 -19.99 0.45
CA CYS A 146 6.94 -20.91 0.56
C CYS A 146 7.01 -21.71 1.88
N LEU A 147 5.94 -22.40 2.24
CA LEU A 147 5.92 -23.33 3.37
C LEU A 147 6.35 -24.72 2.92
N ASP A 148 7.32 -25.30 3.60
CA ASP A 148 7.71 -26.69 3.39
C ASP A 148 6.67 -27.68 3.98
N SER A 149 6.94 -28.98 3.88
CA SER A 149 6.08 -30.05 4.42
C SER A 149 5.94 -30.02 5.95
N SER A 150 6.81 -29.28 6.65
CA SER A 150 6.78 -29.06 8.10
C SER A 150 6.12 -27.75 8.49
N ASN A 151 5.51 -27.03 7.54
CA ASN A 151 4.95 -25.68 7.69
C ASN A 151 6.01 -24.64 8.13
N GLN A 152 7.28 -24.84 7.77
CA GLN A 152 8.32 -23.86 7.98
C GLN A 152 8.47 -23.01 6.71
N VAL A 153 8.67 -21.69 6.90
CA VAL A 153 8.98 -20.78 5.79
C VAL A 153 10.38 -21.09 5.30
N VAL A 154 10.51 -21.36 4.00
CA VAL A 154 11.77 -21.58 3.31
C VAL A 154 11.90 -20.63 2.13
N GLU A 155 13.12 -20.15 1.90
CA GLU A 155 13.47 -19.38 0.71
C GLU A 155 13.54 -20.30 -0.52
N ARG A 156 13.22 -19.73 -1.68
CA ARG A 156 13.20 -20.45 -2.97
C ARG A 156 14.40 -20.09 -3.81
#